data_df7e27b953c2113dcacda415b0cd66fd
#
_entry.id   df7e27b953c2113dcacda415b0cd66fd
#
_cell.length_a   1.000
_cell.length_b   1.000
_cell.length_c   1.000
_cell.angle_alpha   90.00
_cell.angle_beta   90.00
_cell.angle_gamma   90.00
#
_symmetry.space_group_name_H-M   'P 1'
#
loop_
_entity.id
_entity.type
_entity.pdbx_description
1 polymer ?
#
loop_
_entity_poly.entity_id
_entity_poly.type
_entity_poly.pdbx_seq_one_letter_code
_entity_poly.pdbx_strand_id
1 'polypeptide(L)' 'MALMRAFAKVDKEGKISIPNNIRREAGLKEGQLIELKVSGPNRAQFIVIHKRQSPR' A
#
# COMPACT_ATOMS: atom_id res chain seq x y z
N MET A 1 -20.12 -3.34 2.90
CA MET A 1 -18.69 -3.39 3.15
C MET A 1 -18.18 -2.02 3.55
N ALA A 2 -17.39 -1.97 4.59
CA ALA A 2 -16.87 -0.70 5.08
C ALA A 2 -15.65 -0.27 4.27
N LEU A 3 -15.59 1.02 3.97
CA LEU A 3 -14.40 1.60 3.37
C LEU A 3 -13.46 2.01 4.48
N MET A 4 -12.24 1.51 4.42
CA MET A 4 -11.23 1.87 5.40
C MET A 4 -10.14 2.67 4.72
N ARG A 5 -9.77 3.78 5.32
CA ARG A 5 -8.69 4.57 4.76
C ARG A 5 -7.90 5.24 5.86
N ALA A 6 -6.69 5.61 5.51
CA ALA A 6 -5.80 6.29 6.42
C ALA A 6 -4.87 7.17 5.61
N PHE A 7 -4.13 8.00 6.31
CA PHE A 7 -3.18 8.90 5.68
C PHE A 7 -1.79 8.60 6.19
N ALA A 8 -0.81 8.76 5.33
CA ALA A 8 0.57 8.57 5.69
C ALA A 8 1.41 9.58 4.94
N LYS A 9 2.55 9.90 5.50
CA LYS A 9 3.48 10.82 4.86
C LYS A 9 4.68 10.05 4.34
N VAL A 10 5.17 10.48 3.19
CA VAL A 10 6.40 9.94 2.65
C VAL A 10 7.56 10.62 3.38
N ASP A 11 8.49 9.84 3.90
CA ASP A 11 9.63 10.41 4.60
C ASP A 11 10.74 10.76 3.59
N LYS A 12 11.85 11.26 4.10
CA LYS A 12 12.92 11.72 3.22
C LYS A 12 13.59 10.61 2.46
N GLU A 13 13.41 9.38 2.91
CA GLU A 13 13.96 8.22 2.22
C GLU A 13 12.99 7.61 1.22
N GLY A 14 11.82 8.22 1.07
CA GLY A 14 10.84 7.71 0.13
C GLY A 14 9.96 6.61 0.69
N LYS A 15 9.95 6.45 1.99
CA LYS A 15 9.20 5.37 2.63
C LYS A 15 7.96 5.90 3.32
N ILE A 16 6.99 5.04 3.49
CA ILE A 16 5.82 5.33 4.29
C ILE A 16 5.60 4.19 5.27
N SER A 17 4.96 4.51 6.39
CA SER A 17 4.50 3.49 7.33
C SER A 17 3.04 3.22 7.07
N ILE A 18 2.70 1.96 6.94
CA ILE A 18 1.31 1.59 6.75
C ILE A 18 0.66 1.48 8.12
N PRO A 19 -0.42 2.23 8.38
CA PRO A 19 -1.07 2.18 9.68
C PRO A 19 -1.53 0.78 10.04
N ASN A 20 -1.55 0.50 11.33
CA ASN A 20 -1.87 -0.84 11.81
C ASN A 20 -3.25 -1.31 11.40
N ASN A 21 -4.22 -0.41 11.40
CA ASN A 21 -5.57 -0.81 11.02
C ASN A 21 -5.63 -1.24 9.57
N ILE A 22 -4.91 -0.54 8.70
CA ILE A 22 -4.86 -0.91 7.28
C ILE A 22 -4.12 -2.23 7.12
N ARG A 23 -2.98 -2.38 7.80
CA ARG A 23 -2.20 -3.61 7.70
C ARG A 23 -3.03 -4.82 8.13
N ARG A 24 -3.76 -4.67 9.22
CA ARG A 24 -4.55 -5.77 9.75
C ARG A 24 -5.71 -6.11 8.83
N GLU A 25 -6.40 -5.09 8.36
CA GLU A 25 -7.56 -5.31 7.50
C GLU A 25 -7.16 -5.92 6.16
N ALA A 26 -6.03 -5.47 5.62
CA ALA A 26 -5.55 -5.99 4.33
C ALA A 26 -4.78 -7.30 4.48
N GLY A 27 -4.46 -7.70 5.69
CA GLY A 27 -3.74 -8.93 5.91
C GLY A 27 -2.29 -8.87 5.50
N LEU A 28 -1.67 -7.70 5.64
CA LEU A 28 -0.26 -7.54 5.29
C LEU A 28 0.60 -8.02 6.44
N LYS A 29 1.53 -8.89 6.13
CA LYS A 29 2.40 -9.50 7.12
C LYS A 29 3.85 -9.26 6.76
N GLU A 30 4.70 -9.45 7.74
CA GLU A 30 6.13 -9.34 7.50
C GLU A 30 6.55 -10.29 6.40
N GLY A 31 7.34 -9.78 5.47
CA GLY A 31 7.81 -10.59 4.35
C GLY A 31 6.83 -10.73 3.21
N GLN A 32 5.65 -10.14 3.36
CA GLN A 32 4.65 -10.20 2.31
C GLN A 32 5.13 -9.46 1.07
N LEU A 33 5.05 -10.11 -0.08
CA LEU A 33 5.38 -9.46 -1.34
C LEU A 33 4.21 -8.61 -1.79
N ILE A 34 4.48 -7.38 -2.15
CA ILE A 34 3.46 -6.51 -2.69
C ILE A 34 3.95 -5.91 -4.00
N GLU A 35 2.99 -5.59 -4.84
CA GLU A 35 3.27 -4.94 -6.10
C GLU A 35 2.78 -3.51 -6.03
N LEU A 36 3.61 -2.58 -6.47
CA LEU A 36 3.26 -1.16 -6.49
C LEU A 36 3.17 -0.70 -7.92
N LYS A 37 2.08 -0.02 -8.24
CA LYS A 37 1.89 0.52 -9.59
C LYS A 37 1.43 1.96 -9.50
N VAL A 38 1.85 2.76 -10.46
CA VAL A 38 1.33 4.10 -10.63
C VAL A 38 0.30 4.05 -11.76
N SER A 39 -0.84 4.67 -11.54
CA SER A 39 -1.90 4.65 -12.52
C SER A 39 -2.54 6.02 -12.60
N GLY A 40 -3.21 6.29 -13.71
CA GLY A 40 -3.92 7.55 -13.89
C GLY A 40 -3.12 8.58 -14.65
N PRO A 41 -3.78 9.62 -15.16
CA PRO A 41 -3.10 10.70 -15.87
C PRO A 41 -2.27 11.55 -14.92
N ASN A 42 -1.43 12.39 -15.50
CA ASN A 42 -0.42 13.11 -14.76
C ASN A 42 -0.92 13.80 -13.51
N ARG A 43 -2.08 14.42 -13.59
CA ARG A 43 -2.55 15.21 -12.47
C ARG A 43 -3.45 14.44 -11.53
N ALA A 44 -3.83 13.24 -11.94
CA ALA A 44 -4.73 12.41 -11.16
C ALA A 44 -4.09 11.04 -10.91
N GLN A 45 -2.79 11.03 -10.73
CA GLN A 45 -2.09 9.78 -10.47
C GLN A 45 -2.46 9.21 -9.12
N PHE A 46 -2.46 7.92 -9.05
CA PHE A 46 -2.62 7.23 -7.77
C PHE A 46 -1.76 5.99 -7.78
N ILE A 47 -1.48 5.50 -6.60
CA ILE A 47 -0.64 4.33 -6.43
C ILE A 47 -1.53 3.17 -6.03
N VAL A 48 -1.37 2.07 -6.74
CA VAL A 48 -2.12 0.86 -6.47
C VAL A 48 -1.18 -0.15 -5.81
N ILE A 49 -1.64 -0.75 -4.73
CA ILE A 49 -0.88 -1.76 -4.01
C ILE A 49 -1.65 -3.06 -4.05
N HIS A 50 -1.00 -4.09 -4.59
CA HIS A 50 -1.59 -5.42 -4.64
C HIS A 50 -0.75 -6.38 -3.82
N LYS A 51 -1.43 -7.22 -3.04
CA LYS A 51 -0.73 -8.32 -2.39
C LYS A 51 -0.43 -9.39 -3.42
N ARG A 52 0.75 -9.97 -3.32
CA ARG A 52 1.15 -11.05 -4.21
C ARG A 52 1.63 -12.21 -3.37
N GLN A 53 1.45 -13.41 -3.89
CA GLN A 53 2.05 -14.57 -3.26
C GLN A 53 3.52 -14.59 -3.60
N SER A 54 4.32 -14.91 -2.59
CA SER A 54 5.75 -15.02 -2.83
C SER A 54 6.04 -16.16 -3.76
N PRO A 55 6.91 -15.96 -4.74
CA PRO A 55 7.35 -17.10 -5.55
C PRO A 55 8.18 -18.04 -4.69
N ARG A 56 8.18 -19.26 -5.06
CA ARG A 56 8.87 -20.28 -4.26
C ARG A 56 10.13 -20.73 -4.91
#